data_b2ceb50dee8485749d2da05ea03c7464
#
_entry.id   b2ceb50dee8485749d2da05ea03c7464
#
_cell.length_a   1.000
_cell.length_b   1.000
_cell.length_c   1.000
_cell.angle_alpha   90.00
_cell.angle_beta   90.00
_cell.angle_gamma   90.00
#
_symmetry.space_group_name_H-M   'P 1'
#
loop_
_entity.id
_entity.type
_entity.pdbx_description
1 polymer ?
#
loop_
_entity_poly.entity_id
_entity_poly.type
_entity_poly.pdbx_seq_one_letter_code
_entity_poly.pdbx_strand_id
1 'polypeptide(L)'
;KAKAEAALYRSQYQDACEMITLQVTQLEKQMDEALEKVAMAESNLDSAEENLRMAASGVKNGAVTTNTALSAHSAWLQAHSEYIDAGIEARMVNVNLMKAEGEMK
;
A
#
# COMPACT_ATOMS: atom_id res chain seq x y z
N LYS A 1 -41.57 8.13 -28.81
CA LYS A 1 -41.43 7.44 -27.52
C LYS A 1 -40.29 6.42 -27.53
N ALA A 2 -40.22 5.62 -28.61
CA ALA A 2 -39.13 4.60 -28.69
C ALA A 2 -37.75 5.22 -28.75
N LYS A 3 -37.59 6.36 -29.46
CA LYS A 3 -36.32 7.07 -29.54
C LYS A 3 -35.90 7.65 -28.19
N ALA A 4 -36.86 8.17 -27.42
CA ALA A 4 -36.58 8.73 -26.11
C ALA A 4 -36.13 7.63 -25.11
N GLU A 5 -36.76 6.47 -25.18
CA GLU A 5 -36.38 5.34 -24.34
C GLU A 5 -35.00 4.82 -24.70
N ALA A 6 -34.66 4.69 -25.96
CA ALA A 6 -33.36 4.27 -26.43
C ALA A 6 -32.27 5.26 -25.99
N ALA A 7 -32.56 6.57 -26.09
CA ALA A 7 -31.62 7.59 -25.63
C ALA A 7 -31.39 7.54 -24.13
N LEU A 8 -32.45 7.25 -23.36
CA LEU A 8 -32.35 7.10 -21.91
C LEU A 8 -31.49 5.90 -21.54
N TYR A 9 -31.70 4.76 -22.19
CA TYR A 9 -30.88 3.56 -21.94
C TYR A 9 -29.41 3.79 -22.30
N ARG A 10 -29.15 4.46 -23.40
CA ARG A 10 -27.77 4.81 -23.78
C ARG A 10 -27.11 5.71 -22.74
N SER A 11 -27.84 6.71 -22.26
CA SER A 11 -27.33 7.62 -21.25
C SER A 11 -27.00 6.87 -19.95
N GLN A 12 -27.89 5.97 -19.51
CA GLN A 12 -27.66 5.15 -18.34
C GLN A 12 -26.47 4.21 -18.51
N TYR A 13 -26.33 3.64 -19.70
CA TYR A 13 -25.21 2.74 -20.00
C TYR A 13 -23.89 3.51 -20.01
N GLN A 14 -23.85 4.69 -20.59
CA GLN A 14 -22.67 5.53 -20.61
C GLN A 14 -22.27 5.96 -19.20
N ASP A 15 -23.25 6.35 -18.39
CA ASP A 15 -23.00 6.73 -16.99
C ASP A 15 -22.41 5.57 -16.21
N ALA A 16 -22.93 4.35 -16.41
CA ALA A 16 -22.40 3.17 -15.74
C ALA A 16 -20.97 2.87 -16.19
N CYS A 17 -20.67 2.99 -17.48
CA CYS A 17 -19.31 2.80 -18.01
C CYS A 17 -18.35 3.86 -17.45
N GLU A 18 -18.79 5.09 -17.36
CA GLU A 18 -17.98 6.16 -16.79
C GLU A 18 -17.68 5.92 -15.32
N MET A 19 -18.66 5.44 -14.56
CA MET A 19 -18.46 5.11 -13.14
C MET A 19 -17.46 3.96 -12.97
N ILE A 20 -17.56 2.92 -13.79
CA ILE A 20 -16.63 1.80 -13.75
C ILE A 20 -15.21 2.27 -14.11
N THR A 21 -15.08 3.08 -15.16
CA THR A 21 -13.80 3.64 -15.57
C THR A 21 -13.19 4.49 -14.46
N LEU A 22 -14.02 5.31 -13.81
CA LEU A 22 -13.57 6.15 -12.71
C LEU A 22 -13.09 5.30 -11.53
N GLN A 23 -13.82 4.22 -11.19
CA GLN A 23 -13.44 3.30 -10.14
C GLN A 23 -12.09 2.64 -10.44
N VAL A 24 -11.90 2.19 -11.67
CA VAL A 24 -10.64 1.57 -12.08
C VAL A 24 -9.49 2.57 -11.98
N THR A 25 -9.71 3.80 -12.44
CA THR A 25 -8.70 4.86 -12.36
C THR A 25 -8.32 5.16 -10.91
N GLN A 26 -9.31 5.23 -10.01
CA GLN A 26 -9.06 5.46 -8.59
C GLN A 26 -8.29 4.30 -7.97
N LEU A 27 -8.65 3.05 -8.33
CA LEU A 27 -7.95 1.87 -7.83
C LEU A 27 -6.52 1.80 -8.34
N GLU A 28 -6.29 2.18 -9.59
CA GLU A 28 -4.92 2.26 -10.14
C GLU A 28 -4.08 3.27 -9.37
N LYS A 29 -4.67 4.42 -9.07
CA LYS A 29 -4.00 5.45 -8.27
C LYS A 29 -3.70 4.95 -6.86
N GLN A 30 -4.68 4.27 -6.23
CA GLN A 30 -4.49 3.66 -4.91
C GLN A 30 -3.39 2.61 -4.94
N MET A 31 -3.31 1.84 -6.03
CA MET A 31 -2.26 0.83 -6.20
C MET A 31 -0.88 1.48 -6.26
N ASP A 32 -0.74 2.56 -7.03
CA ASP A 32 0.51 3.30 -7.13
C ASP A 32 0.92 3.86 -5.76
N GLU A 33 -0.05 4.43 -5.03
CA GLU A 33 0.19 4.94 -3.68
C GLU A 33 0.60 3.82 -2.72
N ALA A 34 -0.07 2.66 -2.82
CA ALA A 34 0.24 1.51 -1.98
C ALA A 34 1.64 0.96 -2.25
N LEU A 35 2.03 0.92 -3.53
CA LEU A 35 3.38 0.48 -3.91
C LEU A 35 4.45 1.44 -3.41
N GLU A 36 4.17 2.76 -3.45
CA GLU A 36 5.08 3.76 -2.88
C GLU A 36 5.23 3.57 -1.39
N LYS A 37 4.13 3.29 -0.68
CA LYS A 37 4.16 3.02 0.77
C LYS A 37 5.00 1.78 1.07
N VAL A 38 4.87 0.72 0.27
CA VAL A 38 5.69 -0.48 0.44
C VAL A 38 7.16 -0.15 0.25
N ALA A 39 7.50 0.61 -0.78
CA ALA A 39 8.89 0.99 -1.04
C ALA A 39 9.47 1.83 0.10
N MET A 40 8.69 2.78 0.62
CA MET A 40 9.10 3.60 1.76
C MET A 40 9.26 2.76 3.02
N ALA A 41 8.33 1.86 3.27
CA ALA A 41 8.38 0.98 4.45
C ALA A 41 9.58 0.04 4.37
N GLU A 42 9.89 -0.47 3.17
CA GLU A 42 11.07 -1.30 2.94
C GLU A 42 12.36 -0.54 3.24
N SER A 43 12.45 0.71 2.75
CA SER A 43 13.60 1.56 3.01
C SER A 43 13.74 1.85 4.50
N ASN A 44 12.63 2.14 5.18
CA ASN A 44 12.64 2.38 6.62
C ASN A 44 13.05 1.14 7.40
N LEU A 45 12.61 -0.04 6.95
CA LEU A 45 12.97 -1.30 7.56
C LEU A 45 14.49 -1.56 7.42
N ASP A 46 15.03 -1.33 6.23
CA ASP A 46 16.47 -1.49 6.00
C ASP A 46 17.28 -0.58 6.91
N SER A 47 16.85 0.68 7.06
CA SER A 47 17.49 1.64 7.97
C SER A 47 17.42 1.18 9.42
N ALA A 48 16.25 0.67 9.84
CA ALA A 48 16.05 0.18 11.20
C ALA A 48 16.90 -1.06 11.48
N GLU A 49 17.03 -1.96 10.50
CA GLU A 49 17.89 -3.14 10.60
C GLU A 49 19.36 -2.75 10.78
N GLU A 50 19.80 -1.78 10.00
CA GLU A 50 21.18 -1.26 10.10
C GLU A 50 21.42 -0.65 11.48
N ASN A 51 20.48 0.18 11.96
CA ASN A 51 20.59 0.80 13.28
C ASN A 51 20.59 -0.26 14.39
N LEU A 52 19.76 -1.30 14.26
CA LEU A 52 19.70 -2.40 15.23
C LEU A 52 21.04 -3.13 15.27
N ARG A 53 21.60 -3.43 14.11
CA ARG A 53 22.89 -4.13 14.01
C ARG A 53 24.00 -3.30 14.64
N MET A 54 24.02 -2.00 14.35
CA MET A 54 25.02 -1.08 14.92
C MET A 54 24.88 -0.97 16.43
N ALA A 55 23.62 -0.91 16.93
CA ALA A 55 23.37 -0.83 18.37
C ALA A 55 23.78 -2.12 19.06
N ALA A 56 23.51 -3.29 18.48
CA ALA A 56 23.90 -4.58 19.04
C ALA A 56 25.43 -4.70 19.10
N SER A 57 26.12 -4.28 18.05
CA SER A 57 27.58 -4.26 18.03
C SER A 57 28.14 -3.28 19.06
N GLY A 58 27.50 -2.09 19.19
CA GLY A 58 27.89 -1.09 20.18
C GLY A 58 27.76 -1.57 21.62
N VAL A 59 26.73 -2.35 21.93
CA VAL A 59 26.56 -2.95 23.27
C VAL A 59 27.69 -3.94 23.55
N LYS A 60 28.04 -4.78 22.58
CA LYS A 60 29.17 -5.73 22.71
C LYS A 60 30.47 -5.01 23.01
N ASN A 61 30.68 -3.88 22.37
CA ASN A 61 31.93 -3.10 22.51
C ASN A 61 31.87 -2.12 23.69
N GLY A 62 30.75 -2.06 24.40
CA GLY A 62 30.58 -1.13 25.52
C GLY A 62 30.35 0.32 25.11
N ALA A 63 30.19 0.60 23.82
CA ALA A 63 30.01 1.96 23.30
C ALA A 63 28.55 2.45 23.40
N VAL A 64 27.60 1.55 23.53
CA VAL A 64 26.14 1.85 23.52
C VAL A 64 25.50 1.18 24.73
N THR A 65 24.55 1.86 25.35
CA THR A 65 23.82 1.30 26.49
C THR A 65 22.77 0.30 26.04
N THR A 66 22.38 -0.61 26.96
CA THR A 66 21.30 -1.57 26.71
C THR A 66 19.99 -0.88 26.37
N ASN A 67 19.70 0.26 27.02
CA ASN A 67 18.47 1.02 26.74
C ASN A 67 18.45 1.53 25.30
N THR A 68 19.58 1.99 24.77
CA THR A 68 19.70 2.43 23.39
C THR A 68 19.47 1.26 22.42
N ALA A 69 20.00 0.09 22.75
CA ALA A 69 19.80 -1.12 21.95
C ALA A 69 18.34 -1.57 21.96
N LEU A 70 17.67 -1.47 23.11
CA LEU A 70 16.25 -1.79 23.23
C LEU A 70 15.39 -0.83 22.40
N SER A 71 15.74 0.46 22.41
CA SER A 71 15.05 1.46 21.57
C SER A 71 15.21 1.14 20.09
N ALA A 72 16.41 0.73 19.67
CA ALA A 72 16.66 0.35 18.27
C ALA A 72 15.87 -0.89 17.90
N HIS A 73 15.75 -1.86 18.83
CA HIS A 73 14.95 -3.07 18.61
C HIS A 73 13.46 -2.74 18.45
N SER A 74 12.94 -1.87 19.32
CA SER A 74 11.55 -1.41 19.24
C SER A 74 11.26 -0.69 17.91
N ALA A 75 12.19 0.16 17.48
CA ALA A 75 12.07 0.87 16.20
C ALA A 75 12.06 -0.11 15.03
N TRP A 76 12.89 -1.16 15.10
CA TRP A 76 12.90 -2.20 14.07
C TRP A 76 11.58 -2.96 14.03
N LEU A 77 11.04 -3.33 15.19
CA LEU A 77 9.75 -4.03 15.26
C LEU A 77 8.64 -3.18 14.65
N GLN A 78 8.63 -1.88 14.92
CA GLN A 78 7.64 -0.97 14.35
C GLN A 78 7.79 -0.88 12.84
N ALA A 79 9.01 -0.71 12.34
CA ALA A 79 9.27 -0.63 10.90
C ALA A 79 8.89 -1.93 10.20
N HIS A 80 9.16 -3.08 10.82
CA HIS A 80 8.79 -4.39 10.30
C HIS A 80 7.27 -4.54 10.21
N SER A 81 6.56 -4.12 11.26
CA SER A 81 5.10 -4.14 11.29
C SER A 81 4.50 -3.26 10.20
N GLU A 82 5.03 -2.06 10.03
CA GLU A 82 4.59 -1.13 8.98
C GLU A 82 4.83 -1.71 7.58
N TYR A 83 5.94 -2.38 7.38
CA TYR A 83 6.25 -3.03 6.10
C TYR A 83 5.23 -4.13 5.80
N ILE A 84 4.91 -4.97 6.78
CA ILE A 84 3.92 -6.02 6.62
C ILE A 84 2.55 -5.43 6.32
N ASP A 85 2.14 -4.40 7.06
CA ASP A 85 0.85 -3.74 6.86
C ASP A 85 0.74 -3.11 5.46
N ALA A 86 1.81 -2.45 5.02
CA ALA A 86 1.85 -1.85 3.69
C ALA A 86 1.73 -2.92 2.60
N GLY A 87 2.40 -4.07 2.78
CA GLY A 87 2.31 -5.20 1.86
C GLY A 87 0.91 -5.78 1.77
N ILE A 88 0.24 -5.91 2.92
CA ILE A 88 -1.14 -6.41 2.97
C ILE A 88 -2.08 -5.42 2.27
N GLU A 89 -1.94 -4.12 2.55
CA GLU A 89 -2.74 -3.07 1.91
C GLU A 89 -2.57 -3.11 0.38
N ALA A 90 -1.34 -3.24 -0.10
CA ALA A 90 -1.06 -3.31 -1.53
C ALA A 90 -1.73 -4.52 -2.17
N ARG A 91 -1.72 -5.66 -1.49
CA ARG A 91 -2.38 -6.88 -1.98
C ARG A 91 -3.89 -6.71 -2.04
N MET A 92 -4.47 -6.07 -1.03
CA MET A 92 -5.92 -5.81 -1.00
C MET A 92 -6.33 -4.88 -2.13
N VAL A 93 -5.58 -3.82 -2.38
CA VAL A 93 -5.84 -2.91 -3.50
C VAL A 93 -5.73 -3.65 -4.83
N ASN A 94 -4.71 -4.50 -4.97
CA ASN A 94 -4.52 -5.29 -6.19
C ASN A 94 -5.71 -6.23 -6.45
N VAL A 95 -6.22 -6.90 -5.42
CA VAL A 95 -7.39 -7.76 -5.55
C VAL A 95 -8.61 -6.95 -5.97
N ASN A 96 -8.82 -5.79 -5.37
CA ASN A 96 -9.93 -4.91 -5.73
C ASN A 96 -9.81 -4.41 -7.17
N LEU A 97 -8.60 -4.09 -7.61
CA LEU A 97 -8.33 -3.67 -8.99
C LEU A 97 -8.64 -4.79 -9.97
N MET A 98 -8.22 -6.01 -9.66
CA MET A 98 -8.49 -7.18 -10.49
C MET A 98 -9.98 -7.45 -10.61
N LYS A 99 -10.73 -7.28 -9.52
CA LYS A 99 -12.19 -7.42 -9.53
C LYS A 99 -12.84 -6.38 -10.42
N ALA A 100 -12.41 -5.13 -10.29
CA ALA A 100 -12.97 -4.03 -11.09
C ALA A 100 -12.68 -4.22 -12.57
N GLU A 101 -11.48 -4.66 -12.92
CA GLU A 101 -11.12 -4.97 -14.31
C GLU A 101 -11.94 -6.15 -14.84
N GLY A 102 -12.18 -7.15 -14.00
CA GLY A 102 -13.03 -8.28 -14.36
C GLY A 102 -14.47 -7.87 -14.65
N GLU A 103 -14.99 -6.89 -13.93
CA GLU A 103 -16.35 -6.37 -14.16
C GLU A 103 -16.47 -5.62 -15.48
N MET A 104 -15.38 -5.06 -15.98
CA MET A 104 -15.35 -4.36 -17.26
C MET A 104 -15.42 -5.31 -18.45
N LYS A 105 -15.06 -6.54 -18.28
CA LYS A 105 -15.10 -7.57 -19.32
C LYS A 105 -16.45 -8.26 -19.33
#